data_a684c687ae016591515de5bbdabd72d3
#
_entry.id   a684c687ae016591515de5bbdabd72d3
#
_cell.length_a   1.000
_cell.length_b   1.000
_cell.length_c   1.000
_cell.angle_alpha   90.00
_cell.angle_beta   90.00
_cell.angle_gamma   90.00
#
_symmetry.space_group_name_H-M   'P 1'
#
loop_
_entity.id
_entity.type
_entity.pdbx_description
1 polymer ?
#
loop_
_entity_poly.entity_id
_entity_poly.type
_entity_poly.pdbx_seq_one_letter_code
_entity_poly.pdbx_strand_id
1 'polypeptide(L)'
;VVEYTYEKAPERVICVYQGCIETMIALGLEDHVIASYGLDNEVKDEWKAGFEKMHYDDSVFAPDKETVTMLEPDMIFSWTSYFSEKKLGDVYGWHDKGVATYIAGNSGAAPDRTLENEYTDILNIGKIFHVEDKAEALVEEMKAAVADTLAAVEGQDNVTVAVVEPLGGSISNYGSKSLAGDMVTQLGGTLVKPEGNEMGKEDLVTLDPDVIFVVYMAYSGDDPETVMANQLAVIQDDPALASLSAVANNRVHLIMLGDMYASGPRTIDGIRTFAQGMYPDLLS
;
A
#
# COMPACT_ATOMS: atom_id res chain seq x y z
N VAL A 1 -9.69 -14.51 -14.54
CA VAL A 1 -8.29 -14.98 -14.43
C VAL A 1 -7.92 -15.58 -15.77
N VAL A 2 -6.78 -15.17 -16.31
CA VAL A 2 -6.22 -15.71 -17.55
C VAL A 2 -4.93 -16.42 -17.18
N GLU A 3 -4.76 -17.65 -17.67
CA GLU A 3 -3.53 -18.40 -17.51
C GLU A 3 -2.49 -17.88 -18.53
N TYR A 4 -1.30 -17.58 -18.05
CA TYR A 4 -0.18 -17.15 -18.89
C TYR A 4 1.08 -17.94 -18.52
N THR A 5 1.76 -18.46 -19.54
CA THR A 5 3.01 -19.21 -19.36
C THR A 5 4.20 -18.34 -19.74
N TYR A 6 5.12 -18.17 -18.81
CA TYR A 6 6.38 -17.45 -19.04
C TYR A 6 7.48 -18.45 -19.45
N GLU A 7 7.85 -18.43 -20.72
CA GLU A 7 8.96 -19.28 -21.22
C GLU A 7 10.34 -18.70 -20.82
N LYS A 8 10.38 -17.38 -20.62
CA LYS A 8 11.54 -16.64 -20.11
C LYS A 8 11.07 -15.46 -19.28
N ALA A 9 11.95 -14.91 -18.46
CA ALA A 9 11.66 -13.66 -17.74
C ALA A 9 11.38 -12.51 -18.72
N PRO A 10 10.38 -11.66 -18.48
CA PRO A 10 10.13 -10.47 -19.29
C PRO A 10 11.35 -9.53 -19.29
N GLU A 11 11.63 -8.93 -20.45
CA GLU A 11 12.76 -8.01 -20.62
C GLU A 11 12.31 -6.57 -20.90
N ARG A 12 11.02 -6.37 -21.21
CA ARG A 12 10.45 -5.08 -21.61
C ARG A 12 9.18 -4.78 -20.80
N VAL A 13 9.37 -4.50 -19.52
CA VAL A 13 8.27 -4.31 -18.57
C VAL A 13 7.85 -2.85 -18.51
N ILE A 14 6.55 -2.60 -18.57
CA ILE A 14 5.93 -1.32 -18.22
C ILE A 14 5.35 -1.45 -16.81
N CYS A 15 5.77 -0.56 -15.90
CA CYS A 15 5.21 -0.46 -14.56
C CYS A 15 4.32 0.77 -14.44
N VAL A 16 3.09 0.59 -14.00
CA VAL A 16 2.17 1.71 -13.75
C VAL A 16 1.66 1.64 -12.33
N TYR A 17 2.01 2.61 -11.56
CA TYR A 17 1.71 2.86 -10.15
C TYR A 17 2.84 2.49 -9.17
N GLN A 18 2.84 3.20 -8.04
CA GLN A 18 3.87 3.19 -6.99
C GLN A 18 4.31 1.79 -6.56
N GLY A 19 3.36 0.95 -6.10
CA GLY A 19 3.69 -0.37 -5.57
C GLY A 19 4.28 -1.32 -6.63
N CYS A 20 3.89 -1.17 -7.90
CA CYS A 20 4.45 -1.96 -9.00
C CYS A 20 5.90 -1.55 -9.28
N ILE A 21 6.17 -0.24 -9.30
CA ILE A 21 7.52 0.31 -9.47
C ILE A 21 8.43 -0.18 -8.35
N GLU A 22 8.02 0.01 -7.12
CA GLU A 22 8.83 -0.30 -5.94
C GLU A 22 9.04 -1.80 -5.76
N THR A 23 8.09 -2.65 -6.15
CA THR A 23 8.27 -4.10 -6.16
C THR A 23 9.41 -4.52 -7.08
N MET A 24 9.49 -3.96 -8.29
CA MET A 24 10.58 -4.24 -9.22
C MET A 24 11.93 -3.80 -8.65
N ILE A 25 12.01 -2.62 -8.03
CA ILE A 25 13.25 -2.14 -7.41
C ILE A 25 13.67 -3.02 -6.23
N ALA A 26 12.75 -3.34 -5.33
CA ALA A 26 13.04 -4.13 -4.14
C ALA A 26 13.56 -5.54 -4.48
N LEU A 27 13.14 -6.10 -5.63
CA LEU A 27 13.60 -7.38 -6.13
C LEU A 27 14.84 -7.28 -7.04
N GLY A 28 15.36 -6.07 -7.28
CA GLY A 28 16.53 -5.82 -8.14
C GLY A 28 16.25 -6.05 -9.63
N LEU A 29 15.03 -5.72 -10.07
CA LEU A 29 14.51 -5.94 -11.41
C LEU A 29 14.37 -4.64 -12.23
N GLU A 30 14.95 -3.55 -11.78
CA GLU A 30 14.87 -2.25 -12.42
C GLU A 30 15.36 -2.25 -13.87
N ASP A 31 16.35 -3.07 -14.19
CA ASP A 31 16.91 -3.18 -15.55
C ASP A 31 15.94 -3.84 -16.55
N HIS A 32 14.88 -4.51 -16.08
CA HIS A 32 13.82 -5.07 -16.92
C HIS A 32 12.75 -4.03 -17.31
N VAL A 33 12.73 -2.86 -16.66
CA VAL A 33 11.69 -1.85 -16.84
C VAL A 33 12.08 -0.84 -17.91
N ILE A 34 11.29 -0.76 -18.98
CA ILE A 34 11.53 0.16 -20.10
C ILE A 34 10.78 1.49 -19.97
N ALA A 35 9.73 1.54 -19.16
CA ALA A 35 9.02 2.75 -18.79
C ALA A 35 8.23 2.54 -17.51
N SER A 36 8.10 3.59 -16.71
CA SER A 36 7.33 3.60 -15.48
C SER A 36 6.55 4.89 -15.30
N TYR A 37 5.40 4.81 -14.61
CA TYR A 37 4.43 5.89 -14.43
C TYR A 37 3.73 5.78 -13.08
N GLY A 38 3.24 6.90 -12.57
CA GLY A 38 2.23 6.89 -11.52
C GLY A 38 2.77 6.80 -10.10
N LEU A 39 3.74 7.62 -9.74
CA LEU A 39 4.13 7.83 -8.35
C LEU A 39 3.19 8.81 -7.66
N ASP A 40 2.64 8.40 -6.52
CA ASP A 40 1.90 9.28 -5.62
C ASP A 40 2.81 10.07 -4.68
N ASN A 41 3.94 9.47 -4.32
CA ASN A 41 4.95 10.06 -3.46
C ASN A 41 6.35 9.62 -3.91
N GLU A 42 7.37 10.27 -3.41
CA GLU A 42 8.75 9.90 -3.71
C GLU A 42 9.06 8.46 -3.29
N VAL A 43 9.92 7.79 -4.07
CA VAL A 43 10.50 6.51 -3.68
C VAL A 43 11.41 6.70 -2.47
N LYS A 44 11.58 5.65 -1.66
CA LYS A 44 12.48 5.66 -0.51
C LYS A 44 13.92 5.92 -0.97
N ASP A 45 14.71 6.56 -0.12
CA ASP A 45 16.11 6.90 -0.44
C ASP A 45 16.93 5.68 -0.88
N GLU A 46 16.71 4.54 -0.24
CA GLU A 46 17.36 3.28 -0.58
C GLU A 46 17.03 2.75 -1.98
N TRP A 47 15.93 3.20 -2.58
CA TRP A 47 15.46 2.78 -3.92
C TRP A 47 15.76 3.79 -5.01
N LYS A 48 16.24 4.98 -4.69
CA LYS A 48 16.48 6.05 -5.69
C LYS A 48 17.41 5.62 -6.80
N ALA A 49 18.50 4.93 -6.47
CA ALA A 49 19.46 4.45 -7.48
C ALA A 49 18.86 3.43 -8.46
N GLY A 50 17.98 2.54 -7.99
CA GLY A 50 17.24 1.63 -8.85
C GLY A 50 16.18 2.36 -9.67
N PHE A 51 15.48 3.30 -9.05
CA PHE A 51 14.45 4.10 -9.70
C PHE A 51 14.98 4.93 -10.89
N GLU A 52 16.19 5.47 -10.80
CA GLU A 52 16.84 6.21 -11.90
C GLU A 52 16.97 5.38 -13.19
N LYS A 53 16.98 4.06 -13.09
CA LYS A 53 17.07 3.15 -14.24
C LYS A 53 15.70 2.81 -14.86
N MET A 54 14.60 3.16 -14.21
CA MET A 54 13.26 2.70 -14.60
C MET A 54 12.56 3.58 -15.64
N HIS A 55 13.29 4.52 -16.27
CA HIS A 55 12.76 5.37 -17.34
C HIS A 55 11.42 6.01 -16.98
N TYR A 56 11.35 6.63 -15.79
CA TYR A 56 10.13 7.24 -15.27
C TYR A 56 9.71 8.45 -16.12
N ASP A 57 8.44 8.47 -16.53
CA ASP A 57 7.81 9.56 -17.26
C ASP A 57 6.79 10.25 -16.36
N ASP A 58 7.06 11.50 -15.97
CA ASP A 58 6.22 12.32 -15.13
C ASP A 58 5.25 13.23 -15.91
N SER A 59 5.30 13.17 -17.24
CA SER A 59 4.43 13.99 -18.09
C SER A 59 2.95 13.60 -18.02
N VAL A 60 2.68 12.33 -17.68
CA VAL A 60 1.34 11.78 -17.44
C VAL A 60 1.38 10.84 -16.26
N PHE A 61 0.29 10.79 -15.48
CA PHE A 61 0.21 9.85 -14.35
C PHE A 61 0.08 8.39 -14.79
N ALA A 62 -0.64 8.13 -15.88
CA ALA A 62 -0.75 6.81 -16.48
C ALA A 62 -0.77 6.94 -18.01
N PRO A 63 -0.03 6.07 -18.73
CA PRO A 63 0.02 6.10 -20.19
C PRO A 63 -1.28 5.58 -20.79
N ASP A 64 -1.55 5.98 -22.02
CA ASP A 64 -2.60 5.39 -22.83
C ASP A 64 -2.11 4.15 -23.58
N LYS A 65 -3.08 3.40 -24.14
CA LYS A 65 -2.82 2.17 -24.88
C LYS A 65 -1.92 2.38 -26.12
N GLU A 66 -2.03 3.53 -26.79
CA GLU A 66 -1.25 3.83 -28.00
C GLU A 66 0.21 4.02 -27.63
N THR A 67 0.49 4.81 -26.62
CA THR A 67 1.84 5.05 -26.09
C THR A 67 2.49 3.74 -25.68
N VAL A 68 1.77 2.89 -24.90
CA VAL A 68 2.31 1.59 -24.47
C VAL A 68 2.53 0.64 -25.64
N THR A 69 1.65 0.63 -26.64
CA THR A 69 1.82 -0.19 -27.85
C THR A 69 3.08 0.20 -28.62
N MET A 70 3.39 1.49 -28.70
CA MET A 70 4.62 1.99 -29.37
C MET A 70 5.90 1.60 -28.64
N LEU A 71 5.83 1.38 -27.34
CA LEU A 71 6.97 0.93 -26.53
C LEU A 71 7.27 -0.57 -26.69
N GLU A 72 6.37 -1.32 -27.33
CA GLU A 72 6.53 -2.75 -27.59
C GLU A 72 6.91 -3.56 -26.34
N PRO A 73 6.10 -3.50 -25.24
CA PRO A 73 6.39 -4.27 -24.04
C PRO A 73 6.13 -5.75 -24.25
N ASP A 74 6.75 -6.58 -23.40
CA ASP A 74 6.42 -8.00 -23.25
C ASP A 74 5.61 -8.27 -21.95
N MET A 75 5.58 -7.30 -21.03
CA MET A 75 4.78 -7.37 -19.81
C MET A 75 4.33 -5.97 -19.35
N ILE A 76 3.11 -5.92 -18.78
CA ILE A 76 2.59 -4.75 -18.07
C ILE A 76 2.26 -5.16 -16.64
N PHE A 77 2.87 -4.50 -15.67
CA PHE A 77 2.61 -4.67 -14.24
C PHE A 77 1.90 -3.42 -13.70
N SER A 78 0.66 -3.55 -13.28
CA SER A 78 -0.16 -2.39 -12.91
C SER A 78 -1.32 -2.75 -11.97
N TRP A 79 -2.15 -1.77 -11.70
CA TRP A 79 -3.39 -1.86 -10.94
C TRP A 79 -4.60 -2.09 -11.84
N THR A 80 -5.66 -2.69 -11.27
CA THR A 80 -6.93 -2.95 -11.95
C THR A 80 -7.50 -1.70 -12.63
N SER A 81 -7.49 -0.55 -11.94
CA SER A 81 -8.09 0.70 -12.41
C SER A 81 -7.44 1.29 -13.66
N TYR A 82 -6.20 0.87 -13.98
CA TYR A 82 -5.51 1.33 -15.18
C TYR A 82 -5.83 0.51 -16.43
N PHE A 83 -6.35 -0.71 -16.28
CA PHE A 83 -6.84 -1.52 -17.40
C PHE A 83 -8.27 -1.12 -17.79
N SER A 84 -8.41 0.08 -18.31
CA SER A 84 -9.67 0.65 -18.80
C SER A 84 -9.49 1.19 -20.21
N GLU A 85 -10.60 1.36 -20.94
CA GLU A 85 -10.59 1.84 -22.35
C GLU A 85 -9.85 3.17 -22.53
N LYS A 86 -9.92 4.06 -21.54
CA LYS A 86 -9.29 5.40 -21.57
C LYS A 86 -7.82 5.40 -21.20
N LYS A 87 -7.28 4.26 -20.72
CA LYS A 87 -5.90 4.14 -20.27
C LYS A 87 -5.20 2.98 -20.98
N LEU A 88 -4.86 1.92 -20.29
CA LEU A 88 -4.14 0.76 -20.85
C LEU A 88 -5.01 -0.14 -21.73
N GLY A 89 -6.32 0.03 -21.75
CA GLY A 89 -7.22 -0.84 -22.47
C GLY A 89 -7.47 -2.17 -21.73
N ASP A 90 -8.09 -3.11 -22.44
CA ASP A 90 -8.47 -4.41 -21.91
C ASP A 90 -7.28 -5.39 -21.87
N VAL A 91 -7.23 -6.20 -20.81
CA VAL A 91 -6.22 -7.25 -20.58
C VAL A 91 -6.15 -8.25 -21.75
N TYR A 92 -7.30 -8.67 -22.27
CA TYR A 92 -7.34 -9.63 -23.39
C TYR A 92 -6.69 -9.08 -24.65
N GLY A 93 -6.88 -7.78 -24.92
CA GLY A 93 -6.25 -7.11 -26.06
C GLY A 93 -4.71 -7.09 -25.99
N TRP A 94 -4.13 -7.13 -24.79
CA TRP A 94 -2.69 -7.29 -24.60
C TRP A 94 -2.24 -8.74 -24.80
N HIS A 95 -2.99 -9.69 -24.27
CA HIS A 95 -2.68 -11.12 -24.44
C HIS A 95 -2.75 -11.54 -25.91
N ASP A 96 -3.70 -11.02 -26.68
CA ASP A 96 -3.78 -11.26 -28.14
C ASP A 96 -2.54 -10.77 -28.89
N LYS A 97 -1.82 -9.81 -28.33
CA LYS A 97 -0.54 -9.29 -28.83
C LYS A 97 0.69 -10.00 -28.27
N GLY A 98 0.51 -11.01 -27.43
CA GLY A 98 1.58 -11.72 -26.74
C GLY A 98 2.22 -10.95 -25.58
N VAL A 99 1.53 -9.91 -25.06
CA VAL A 99 1.98 -9.12 -23.92
C VAL A 99 1.34 -9.68 -22.63
N ALA A 100 2.17 -10.09 -21.68
CA ALA A 100 1.71 -10.52 -20.37
C ALA A 100 1.17 -9.34 -19.54
N THR A 101 0.21 -9.60 -18.69
CA THR A 101 -0.28 -8.61 -17.72
C THR A 101 -0.26 -9.19 -16.32
N TYR A 102 0.23 -8.41 -15.35
CA TYR A 102 0.11 -8.73 -13.94
C TYR A 102 -0.60 -7.59 -13.22
N ILE A 103 -1.63 -7.92 -12.48
CA ILE A 103 -2.44 -6.97 -11.73
C ILE A 103 -2.25 -7.23 -10.25
N ALA A 104 -1.79 -6.21 -9.51
CA ALA A 104 -1.63 -6.28 -8.06
C ALA A 104 -2.95 -6.67 -7.38
N GLY A 105 -2.93 -7.70 -6.55
CA GLY A 105 -4.12 -8.29 -5.92
C GLY A 105 -4.93 -7.27 -5.12
N ASN A 106 -4.25 -6.47 -4.31
CA ASN A 106 -4.88 -5.45 -3.46
C ASN A 106 -5.34 -4.18 -4.21
N SER A 107 -5.16 -4.12 -5.52
CA SER A 107 -5.67 -3.02 -6.34
C SER A 107 -7.16 -3.17 -6.73
N GLY A 108 -7.86 -4.17 -6.18
CA GLY A 108 -9.24 -4.50 -6.50
C GLY A 108 -9.40 -5.74 -7.38
N ALA A 109 -8.30 -6.45 -7.68
CA ALA A 109 -8.35 -7.75 -8.35
C ALA A 109 -8.82 -8.87 -7.41
N ALA A 110 -8.49 -8.78 -6.13
CA ALA A 110 -9.02 -9.63 -5.07
C ALA A 110 -10.25 -8.98 -4.38
N PRO A 111 -11.19 -9.77 -3.83
CA PRO A 111 -12.39 -9.24 -3.17
C PRO A 111 -12.08 -8.47 -1.89
N ASP A 112 -11.10 -8.92 -1.13
CA ASP A 112 -10.62 -8.29 0.09
C ASP A 112 -9.13 -7.95 -0.05
N ARG A 113 -8.68 -6.88 0.57
CA ARG A 113 -7.28 -6.45 0.59
C ARG A 113 -6.61 -7.00 1.83
N THR A 114 -5.59 -7.84 1.66
CA THR A 114 -4.95 -8.57 2.74
C THR A 114 -3.43 -8.57 2.62
N LEU A 115 -2.74 -8.82 3.74
CA LEU A 115 -1.30 -9.08 3.74
C LEU A 115 -0.94 -10.29 2.86
N GLU A 116 -1.77 -11.33 2.87
CA GLU A 116 -1.53 -12.53 2.06
C GLU A 116 -1.51 -12.22 0.55
N ASN A 117 -2.34 -11.26 0.09
CA ASN A 117 -2.30 -10.80 -1.30
C ASN A 117 -0.97 -10.10 -1.62
N GLU A 118 -0.44 -9.27 -0.70
CA GLU A 118 0.87 -8.63 -0.87
C GLU A 118 1.99 -9.68 -0.96
N TYR A 119 1.97 -10.68 -0.08
CA TYR A 119 2.94 -11.79 -0.12
C TYR A 119 2.85 -12.55 -1.44
N THR A 120 1.64 -12.88 -1.87
CA THR A 120 1.38 -13.60 -3.12
C THR A 120 1.91 -12.84 -4.33
N ASP A 121 1.65 -11.53 -4.40
CA ASP A 121 2.13 -10.71 -5.50
C ASP A 121 3.67 -10.68 -5.57
N ILE A 122 4.33 -10.44 -4.44
CA ILE A 122 5.80 -10.42 -4.37
C ILE A 122 6.38 -11.77 -4.79
N LEU A 123 5.83 -12.88 -4.27
CA LEU A 123 6.29 -14.23 -4.62
C LEU A 123 6.05 -14.57 -6.09
N ASN A 124 4.92 -14.14 -6.65
CA ASN A 124 4.62 -14.35 -8.07
C ASN A 124 5.57 -13.57 -8.98
N ILE A 125 5.85 -12.30 -8.66
CA ILE A 125 6.86 -11.52 -9.40
C ILE A 125 8.23 -12.19 -9.26
N GLY A 126 8.60 -12.66 -8.08
CA GLY A 126 9.82 -13.45 -7.87
C GLY A 126 9.95 -14.66 -8.80
N LYS A 127 8.87 -15.43 -8.94
CA LYS A 127 8.82 -16.60 -9.84
C LYS A 127 8.89 -16.21 -11.32
N ILE A 128 8.17 -15.17 -11.74
CA ILE A 128 8.17 -14.69 -13.14
C ILE A 128 9.58 -14.30 -13.59
N PHE A 129 10.35 -13.69 -12.70
CA PHE A 129 11.68 -13.17 -13.00
C PHE A 129 12.84 -14.05 -12.50
N HIS A 130 12.55 -15.24 -11.94
CA HIS A 130 13.56 -16.18 -11.41
C HIS A 130 14.43 -15.56 -10.30
N VAL A 131 13.81 -14.81 -9.39
CA VAL A 131 14.43 -14.20 -8.22
C VAL A 131 13.70 -14.61 -6.93
N GLU A 132 13.27 -15.87 -6.86
CA GLU A 132 12.46 -16.43 -5.78
C GLU A 132 13.11 -16.19 -4.42
N ASP A 133 14.42 -16.40 -4.28
CA ASP A 133 15.14 -16.22 -3.02
C ASP A 133 14.99 -14.79 -2.47
N LYS A 134 15.02 -13.76 -3.34
CA LYS A 134 14.82 -12.36 -2.94
C LYS A 134 13.38 -12.09 -2.53
N ALA A 135 12.43 -12.62 -3.28
CA ALA A 135 11.01 -12.47 -3.00
C ALA A 135 10.64 -13.16 -1.67
N GLU A 136 11.13 -14.37 -1.45
CA GLU A 136 10.94 -15.11 -0.19
C GLU A 136 11.55 -14.37 1.00
N ALA A 137 12.75 -13.83 0.86
CA ALA A 137 13.39 -13.06 1.93
C ALA A 137 12.59 -11.82 2.33
N LEU A 138 12.06 -11.08 1.35
CA LEU A 138 11.22 -9.91 1.59
C LEU A 138 9.90 -10.27 2.28
N VAL A 139 9.24 -11.34 1.83
CA VAL A 139 7.99 -11.83 2.45
C VAL A 139 8.23 -12.36 3.86
N GLU A 140 9.31 -13.10 4.09
CA GLU A 140 9.67 -13.58 5.44
C GLU A 140 9.97 -12.44 6.42
N GLU A 141 10.58 -11.34 5.96
CA GLU A 141 10.77 -10.14 6.79
C GLU A 141 9.43 -9.53 7.22
N MET A 142 8.45 -9.43 6.31
CA MET A 142 7.10 -8.95 6.63
C MET A 142 6.38 -9.86 7.61
N LYS A 143 6.44 -11.17 7.39
CA LYS A 143 5.85 -12.16 8.29
C LYS A 143 6.50 -12.17 9.67
N ALA A 144 7.83 -12.01 9.72
CA ALA A 144 8.56 -11.92 10.97
C ALA A 144 8.14 -10.69 11.77
N ALA A 145 7.96 -9.53 11.13
CA ALA A 145 7.49 -8.32 11.80
C ALA A 145 6.12 -8.51 12.46
N VAL A 146 5.20 -9.24 11.82
CA VAL A 146 3.91 -9.60 12.42
C VAL A 146 4.09 -10.59 13.57
N ALA A 147 4.85 -11.65 13.37
CA ALA A 147 5.04 -12.70 14.37
C ALA A 147 5.75 -12.19 15.63
N ASP A 148 6.79 -11.37 15.46
CA ASP A 148 7.54 -10.76 16.56
C ASP A 148 6.65 -9.81 17.38
N THR A 149 5.79 -9.04 16.71
CA THR A 149 4.81 -8.19 17.39
C THR A 149 3.83 -9.03 18.21
N LEU A 150 3.24 -10.08 17.63
CA LEU A 150 2.31 -10.95 18.34
C LEU A 150 2.96 -11.65 19.54
N ALA A 151 4.20 -12.09 19.39
CA ALA A 151 4.96 -12.69 20.52
C ALA A 151 5.21 -11.68 21.64
N ALA A 152 5.51 -10.43 21.29
CA ALA A 152 5.76 -9.37 22.28
C ALA A 152 4.50 -8.97 23.06
N VAL A 153 3.32 -9.07 22.44
CA VAL A 153 2.04 -8.67 23.06
C VAL A 153 1.25 -9.85 23.67
N GLU A 154 1.83 -11.04 23.68
CA GLU A 154 1.14 -12.23 24.25
C GLU A 154 0.74 -11.98 25.70
N GLY A 155 -0.56 -12.15 26.00
CA GLY A 155 -1.13 -11.93 27.33
C GLY A 155 -1.42 -10.47 27.70
N GLN A 156 -1.23 -9.54 26.78
CA GLN A 156 -1.65 -8.14 26.94
C GLN A 156 -3.14 -7.97 26.64
N ASP A 157 -3.72 -6.87 27.14
CA ASP A 157 -5.08 -6.49 26.84
C ASP A 157 -5.22 -6.15 25.34
N ASN A 158 -6.40 -6.45 24.79
CA ASN A 158 -6.69 -6.15 23.40
C ASN A 158 -6.77 -4.63 23.17
N VAL A 159 -6.10 -4.17 22.12
CA VAL A 159 -6.08 -2.75 21.71
C VAL A 159 -7.15 -2.50 20.66
N THR A 160 -8.00 -1.51 20.93
CA THR A 160 -9.02 -1.06 19.97
C THR A 160 -8.48 0.07 19.09
N VAL A 161 -8.72 -0.02 17.78
CA VAL A 161 -8.06 0.82 16.78
C VAL A 161 -9.07 1.41 15.79
N ALA A 162 -8.91 2.68 15.46
CA ALA A 162 -9.49 3.31 14.29
C ALA A 162 -8.40 3.72 13.30
N VAL A 163 -8.63 3.45 12.01
CA VAL A 163 -7.78 3.95 10.91
C VAL A 163 -8.63 4.85 10.04
N VAL A 164 -8.32 6.13 10.03
CA VAL A 164 -9.17 7.17 9.44
C VAL A 164 -8.39 8.12 8.54
N GLU A 165 -9.04 8.62 7.50
CA GLU A 165 -8.47 9.62 6.60
C GLU A 165 -9.37 10.83 6.50
N PRO A 166 -8.97 12.00 7.06
CA PRO A 166 -9.68 13.25 6.85
C PRO A 166 -9.61 13.68 5.38
N LEU A 167 -10.77 13.87 4.76
CA LEU A 167 -10.93 14.27 3.37
C LEU A 167 -11.80 15.56 3.29
N GLY A 168 -11.28 16.66 3.82
CA GLY A 168 -11.99 17.94 3.84
C GLY A 168 -13.25 17.91 4.74
N GLY A 169 -14.43 17.69 4.17
CA GLY A 169 -15.70 17.68 4.92
C GLY A 169 -16.12 16.33 5.50
N SER A 170 -15.39 15.26 5.23
CA SER A 170 -15.67 13.89 5.67
C SER A 170 -14.43 13.21 6.21
N ILE A 171 -14.63 12.11 6.91
CA ILE A 171 -13.56 11.23 7.39
C ILE A 171 -13.83 9.84 6.85
N SER A 172 -12.92 9.33 6.04
CA SER A 172 -12.97 7.94 5.56
C SER A 172 -12.55 6.97 6.65
N ASN A 173 -13.17 5.79 6.65
CA ASN A 173 -12.85 4.69 7.55
C ASN A 173 -12.20 3.55 6.76
N TYR A 174 -11.09 3.04 7.26
CA TYR A 174 -10.42 1.84 6.74
C TYR A 174 -10.83 0.63 7.59
N GLY A 175 -11.86 -0.07 7.14
CA GLY A 175 -12.43 -1.22 7.83
C GLY A 175 -11.76 -2.56 7.47
N SER A 176 -12.42 -3.66 7.80
CA SER A 176 -11.92 -5.03 7.68
C SER A 176 -11.58 -5.48 6.24
N LYS A 177 -12.15 -4.82 5.23
CA LYS A 177 -11.87 -5.12 3.81
C LYS A 177 -10.69 -4.35 3.23
N SER A 178 -10.06 -3.49 4.01
CA SER A 178 -8.87 -2.74 3.63
C SER A 178 -7.59 -3.46 4.08
N LEU A 179 -6.48 -3.22 3.38
CA LEU A 179 -5.18 -3.74 3.80
C LEU A 179 -4.78 -3.22 5.20
N ALA A 180 -5.08 -1.96 5.49
CA ALA A 180 -4.86 -1.38 6.81
C ALA A 180 -5.63 -2.13 7.90
N GLY A 181 -6.90 -2.46 7.66
CA GLY A 181 -7.72 -3.24 8.59
C GLY A 181 -7.20 -4.66 8.79
N ASP A 182 -6.73 -5.31 7.73
CA ASP A 182 -6.10 -6.63 7.82
C ASP A 182 -4.81 -6.56 8.64
N MET A 183 -3.93 -5.57 8.39
CA MET A 183 -2.70 -5.35 9.17
C MET A 183 -2.99 -5.18 10.66
N VAL A 184 -3.93 -4.31 11.02
CA VAL A 184 -4.34 -4.09 12.43
C VAL A 184 -4.80 -5.39 13.07
N THR A 185 -5.63 -6.16 12.37
CA THR A 185 -6.15 -7.45 12.86
C THR A 185 -5.05 -8.51 13.00
N GLN A 186 -4.16 -8.61 12.01
CA GLN A 186 -3.02 -9.53 12.04
C GLN A 186 -2.03 -9.20 13.18
N LEU A 187 -1.93 -7.94 13.58
CA LEU A 187 -1.12 -7.47 14.71
C LEU A 187 -1.84 -7.60 16.06
N GLY A 188 -3.00 -8.25 16.12
CA GLY A 188 -3.74 -8.51 17.37
C GLY A 188 -4.65 -7.37 17.82
N GLY A 189 -4.87 -6.33 17.00
CA GLY A 189 -5.80 -5.25 17.30
C GLY A 189 -7.25 -5.56 16.90
N THR A 190 -8.16 -4.78 17.43
CA THR A 190 -9.58 -4.83 17.06
C THR A 190 -10.03 -3.50 16.46
N LEU A 191 -10.52 -3.54 15.22
CA LEU A 191 -11.12 -2.36 14.59
C LEU A 191 -12.41 -1.97 15.29
N VAL A 192 -12.54 -0.71 15.74
CA VAL A 192 -13.78 -0.22 16.38
C VAL A 192 -14.94 -0.10 15.41
N LYS A 193 -14.66 0.09 14.12
CA LYS A 193 -15.66 0.12 13.03
C LYS A 193 -15.18 -0.73 11.86
N PRO A 194 -15.38 -2.06 11.92
CA PRO A 194 -14.91 -2.97 10.87
C PRO A 194 -15.65 -2.80 9.54
N GLU A 195 -16.88 -2.29 9.56
CA GLU A 195 -17.73 -2.13 8.38
C GLU A 195 -17.99 -0.64 8.07
N GLY A 196 -18.19 -0.36 6.77
CA GLY A 196 -18.47 0.99 6.28
C GLY A 196 -17.22 1.78 5.95
N ASN A 197 -17.38 2.78 5.07
CA ASN A 197 -16.30 3.59 4.52
C ASN A 197 -16.17 4.97 5.11
N GLU A 198 -17.04 5.33 6.07
CA GLU A 198 -17.06 6.64 6.72
C GLU A 198 -17.01 6.50 8.23
N MET A 199 -16.35 7.45 8.87
CA MET A 199 -16.24 7.57 10.32
C MET A 199 -16.67 8.99 10.71
N GLY A 200 -17.88 9.14 11.24
CA GLY A 200 -18.31 10.42 11.79
C GLY A 200 -17.58 10.77 13.09
N LYS A 201 -17.50 12.05 13.43
CA LYS A 201 -16.94 12.48 14.73
C LYS A 201 -17.74 11.91 15.90
N GLU A 202 -19.07 11.81 15.76
CA GLU A 202 -19.95 11.18 16.74
C GLU A 202 -19.66 9.66 16.89
N ASP A 203 -19.34 8.99 15.77
CA ASP A 203 -18.92 7.60 15.82
C ASP A 203 -17.62 7.45 16.62
N LEU A 204 -16.61 8.30 16.35
CA LEU A 204 -15.34 8.27 17.07
C LEU A 204 -15.55 8.47 18.57
N VAL A 205 -16.36 9.45 18.98
CA VAL A 205 -16.67 9.71 20.39
C VAL A 205 -17.41 8.53 21.04
N THR A 206 -18.33 7.91 20.31
CA THR A 206 -19.12 6.78 20.83
C THR A 206 -18.31 5.51 20.94
N LEU A 207 -17.44 5.24 19.96
CA LEU A 207 -16.62 4.03 19.88
C LEU A 207 -15.33 4.13 20.73
N ASP A 208 -14.85 5.33 20.97
CA ASP A 208 -13.70 5.69 21.81
C ASP A 208 -12.51 4.72 21.68
N PRO A 209 -11.86 4.64 20.51
CA PRO A 209 -10.73 3.74 20.30
C PRO A 209 -9.53 4.07 21.19
N ASP A 210 -8.77 3.07 21.59
CA ASP A 210 -7.51 3.25 22.33
C ASP A 210 -6.45 3.96 21.49
N VAL A 211 -6.42 3.69 20.17
CA VAL A 211 -5.46 4.24 19.22
C VAL A 211 -6.17 4.69 17.95
N ILE A 212 -5.78 5.85 17.44
CA ILE A 212 -6.23 6.36 16.15
C ILE A 212 -5.03 6.53 15.23
N PHE A 213 -5.09 5.91 14.06
CA PHE A 213 -4.16 6.19 12.96
C PHE A 213 -4.82 7.13 11.96
N VAL A 214 -4.16 8.26 11.71
CA VAL A 214 -4.60 9.29 10.77
C VAL A 214 -3.80 9.14 9.49
N VAL A 215 -4.49 8.81 8.42
CA VAL A 215 -3.88 8.59 7.11
C VAL A 215 -3.57 9.93 6.46
N TYR A 216 -2.35 10.04 5.90
CA TYR A 216 -1.95 11.17 5.09
C TYR A 216 -1.36 10.72 3.76
N MET A 217 -1.37 11.62 2.78
CA MET A 217 -0.66 11.47 1.52
C MET A 217 -0.08 12.81 1.13
N ALA A 218 1.23 12.86 0.96
CA ALA A 218 1.94 13.99 0.40
C ALA A 218 2.26 13.71 -1.07
N TYR A 219 1.51 14.34 -1.97
CA TYR A 219 1.78 14.23 -3.41
C TYR A 219 3.08 14.91 -3.79
N SER A 220 3.60 14.58 -4.97
CA SER A 220 4.78 15.25 -5.52
C SER A 220 4.58 16.76 -5.56
N GLY A 221 5.48 17.49 -4.90
CA GLY A 221 5.41 18.94 -4.78
C GLY A 221 4.78 19.48 -3.50
N ASP A 222 4.14 18.64 -2.70
CA ASP A 222 3.67 19.01 -1.37
C ASP A 222 4.84 19.04 -0.38
N ASP A 223 4.71 19.87 0.66
CA ASP A 223 5.57 19.77 1.85
C ASP A 223 5.01 18.70 2.79
N PRO A 224 5.69 17.55 2.95
CA PRO A 224 5.17 16.45 3.76
C PRO A 224 4.91 16.82 5.21
N GLU A 225 5.75 17.67 5.81
CA GLU A 225 5.59 18.10 7.21
C GLU A 225 4.30 18.89 7.41
N THR A 226 4.01 19.79 6.48
CA THR A 226 2.77 20.57 6.49
C THR A 226 1.54 19.68 6.29
N VAL A 227 1.59 18.72 5.36
CA VAL A 227 0.48 17.77 5.13
C VAL A 227 0.24 16.93 6.38
N MET A 228 1.28 16.36 6.96
CA MET A 228 1.20 15.57 8.19
C MET A 228 0.61 16.36 9.36
N ALA A 229 1.10 17.58 9.59
CA ALA A 229 0.60 18.43 10.67
C ALA A 229 -0.89 18.79 10.48
N ASN A 230 -1.29 19.12 9.27
CA ASN A 230 -2.68 19.44 8.97
C ASN A 230 -3.62 18.24 9.15
N GLN A 231 -3.23 17.07 8.70
CA GLN A 231 -4.03 15.85 8.86
C GLN A 231 -4.18 15.46 10.34
N LEU A 232 -3.10 15.52 11.10
CA LEU A 232 -3.11 15.20 12.52
C LEU A 232 -4.01 16.17 13.30
N ALA A 233 -3.96 17.47 12.99
CA ALA A 233 -4.73 18.52 13.65
C ALA A 233 -6.24 18.31 13.50
N VAL A 234 -6.72 17.71 12.42
CA VAL A 234 -8.17 17.43 12.22
C VAL A 234 -8.73 16.54 13.33
N ILE A 235 -7.93 15.65 13.87
CA ILE A 235 -8.35 14.76 14.98
C ILE A 235 -7.86 15.31 16.32
N GLN A 236 -6.58 15.64 16.42
CA GLN A 236 -5.94 15.96 17.70
C GLN A 236 -6.34 17.32 18.26
N ASP A 237 -6.57 18.31 17.40
CA ASP A 237 -6.85 19.68 17.79
C ASP A 237 -8.35 20.05 17.70
N ASP A 238 -9.21 19.10 17.35
CA ASP A 238 -10.65 19.33 17.30
C ASP A 238 -11.26 19.31 18.71
N PRO A 239 -11.85 20.43 19.17
CA PRO A 239 -12.51 20.48 20.49
C PRO A 239 -13.62 19.44 20.69
N ALA A 240 -14.29 19.02 19.59
CA ALA A 240 -15.33 18.00 19.65
C ALA A 240 -14.78 16.59 19.93
N LEU A 241 -13.48 16.38 19.69
CA LEU A 241 -12.79 15.11 19.86
C LEU A 241 -11.85 15.11 21.09
N ALA A 242 -11.78 16.20 21.84
CA ALA A 242 -10.85 16.35 22.97
C ALA A 242 -11.09 15.33 24.11
N SER A 243 -12.27 14.74 24.18
CA SER A 243 -12.63 13.71 25.17
C SER A 243 -12.21 12.30 24.79
N LEU A 244 -11.74 12.08 23.55
CA LEU A 244 -11.30 10.75 23.10
C LEU A 244 -10.12 10.24 23.93
N SER A 245 -10.18 8.98 24.34
CA SER A 245 -9.11 8.31 25.06
C SER A 245 -7.77 8.36 24.30
N ALA A 246 -7.81 8.16 22.98
CA ALA A 246 -6.61 8.26 22.12
C ALA A 246 -5.99 9.66 22.14
N VAL A 247 -6.80 10.74 22.13
CA VAL A 247 -6.32 12.13 22.20
C VAL A 247 -5.72 12.43 23.58
N ALA A 248 -6.44 12.07 24.64
CA ALA A 248 -6.00 12.33 26.03
C ALA A 248 -4.69 11.59 26.39
N ASN A 249 -4.48 10.43 25.79
CA ASN A 249 -3.29 9.57 26.05
C ASN A 249 -2.18 9.72 25.01
N ASN A 250 -2.25 10.69 24.10
CA ASN A 250 -1.29 10.90 23.00
C ASN A 250 -1.11 9.65 22.10
N ARG A 251 -2.20 8.95 21.82
CA ARG A 251 -2.24 7.76 20.98
C ARG A 251 -2.91 8.01 19.62
N VAL A 252 -2.71 9.19 19.07
CA VAL A 252 -3.09 9.56 17.71
C VAL A 252 -1.81 9.61 16.89
N HIS A 253 -1.71 8.74 15.90
CA HIS A 253 -0.51 8.54 15.10
C HIS A 253 -0.80 8.75 13.62
N LEU A 254 0.22 9.17 12.88
CA LEU A 254 0.15 9.29 11.42
C LEU A 254 0.55 7.98 10.75
N ILE A 255 -0.06 7.69 9.61
CA ILE A 255 0.38 6.64 8.70
C ILE A 255 0.26 7.12 7.26
N MET A 256 1.28 6.88 6.45
CA MET A 256 1.24 7.23 5.04
C MET A 256 0.33 6.25 4.27
N LEU A 257 -0.52 6.77 3.39
CA LEU A 257 -1.41 5.94 2.57
C LEU A 257 -0.63 4.89 1.78
N GLY A 258 0.51 5.27 1.21
CA GLY A 258 1.37 4.37 0.45
C GLY A 258 1.88 3.15 1.22
N ASP A 259 1.91 3.20 2.56
CA ASP A 259 2.39 2.09 3.39
C ASP A 259 1.28 1.08 3.77
N MET A 260 0.00 1.39 3.49
CA MET A 260 -1.13 0.61 3.98
C MET A 260 -2.26 0.37 2.99
N TYR A 261 -2.04 0.62 1.69
CA TYR A 261 -3.16 0.58 0.72
C TYR A 261 -3.05 -0.54 -0.32
N ALA A 262 -2.03 -0.57 -1.14
CA ALA A 262 -1.63 -1.67 -2.03
C ALA A 262 -0.12 -1.50 -2.26
N SER A 263 0.61 -1.81 -1.23
CA SER A 263 1.86 -1.15 -0.92
C SER A 263 3.08 -1.90 -1.46
N GLY A 264 2.91 -3.17 -1.89
CA GLY A 264 4.05 -3.97 -2.30
C GLY A 264 5.11 -4.03 -1.18
N PRO A 265 6.38 -3.70 -1.45
CA PRO A 265 7.45 -3.77 -0.44
C PRO A 265 7.32 -2.73 0.69
N ARG A 266 6.57 -1.63 0.51
CA ARG A 266 6.28 -0.69 1.61
C ARG A 266 5.35 -1.26 2.68
N THR A 267 4.72 -2.39 2.44
CA THR A 267 3.88 -3.09 3.40
C THR A 267 4.62 -3.32 4.73
N ILE A 268 5.93 -3.57 4.69
CA ILE A 268 6.75 -3.72 5.90
C ILE A 268 6.75 -2.44 6.76
N ASP A 269 6.80 -1.27 6.15
CA ASP A 269 6.77 0.02 6.85
C ASP A 269 5.38 0.24 7.49
N GLY A 270 4.31 -0.13 6.80
CA GLY A 270 2.95 -0.11 7.33
C GLY A 270 2.77 -1.03 8.54
N ILE A 271 3.25 -2.27 8.46
CA ILE A 271 3.24 -3.23 9.58
C ILE A 271 3.95 -2.64 10.79
N ARG A 272 5.16 -2.10 10.62
CA ARG A 272 5.95 -1.51 11.69
C ARG A 272 5.30 -0.28 12.31
N THR A 273 4.72 0.59 11.48
CA THR A 273 4.02 1.80 11.94
C THR A 273 2.79 1.45 12.78
N PHE A 274 1.97 0.51 12.32
CA PHE A 274 0.83 0.03 13.10
C PHE A 274 1.27 -0.63 14.41
N ALA A 275 2.24 -1.53 14.36
CA ALA A 275 2.75 -2.22 15.54
C ALA A 275 3.26 -1.24 16.59
N GLN A 276 4.07 -0.26 16.21
CA GLN A 276 4.63 0.74 17.12
C GLN A 276 3.56 1.65 17.73
N GLY A 277 2.57 2.08 16.96
CA GLY A 277 1.48 2.91 17.47
C GLY A 277 0.52 2.14 18.37
N MET A 278 0.26 0.86 18.07
CA MET A 278 -0.58 0.00 18.89
C MET A 278 0.11 -0.41 20.21
N TYR A 279 1.43 -0.63 20.20
CA TYR A 279 2.19 -1.21 21.30
C TYR A 279 3.50 -0.46 21.59
N PRO A 280 3.45 0.85 21.87
CA PRO A 280 4.68 1.67 22.00
C PRO A 280 5.62 1.22 23.09
N ASP A 281 5.09 0.67 24.20
CA ASP A 281 5.88 0.27 25.36
C ASP A 281 6.59 -1.08 25.19
N LEU A 282 6.19 -1.87 24.20
CA LEU A 282 6.68 -3.24 23.99
C LEU A 282 7.69 -3.35 22.85
N LEU A 283 7.75 -2.35 22.01
CA LEU A 283 8.58 -2.35 20.80
C LEU A 283 9.68 -1.28 20.82
N SER A 284 9.89 -0.62 21.97
CA SER A 284 10.91 0.42 22.19
C SER A 284 12.29 -0.14 22.52
#